data_3563c1ccf64483ba54ac7d51a13168a4
#
_entry.id   3563c1ccf64483ba54ac7d51a13168a4
#
_cell.length_a   1.000
_cell.length_b   1.000
_cell.length_c   1.000
_cell.angle_alpha   90.00
_cell.angle_beta   90.00
_cell.angle_gamma   90.00
#
_symmetry.space_group_name_H-M   'P 1'
#
loop_
_entity.id
_entity.type
_entity.pdbx_description
1 polymer ?
#
loop_
_entity_poly.entity_id
_entity_poly.type
_entity_poly.pdbx_seq_one_letter_code
_entity_poly.pdbx_strand_id
1 'polypeptide(L)'
;MTTDPQQPTRHPPANDIIPRHEVSALGRRRSEPVAKQESVPTMVTVPTRASRSRLSWLISIMFILLIGGWGLWYWWASGIPPIHYKTAVIERGPITAIVTATGTINPVVSVQVGSQVSGKVAQLFADFNSKVTKGQILAQIDQKPFTARVSQARAAVKGAKGNLAKANVSATQRKREFDRMAALRPQAFVSQADVDLAETNYRDAAANVEVLQAQRDQAQAVLASAELDLGYTTIYSPVDGIVVSRNVDVGQTLAAAFQTPILFVIAQDLTQMQVNANVSESDIGGIKEGTEANFRVDAYLKQFFEGVVTQVRNAPINIQNVVTYDVVITVRNPELKLKPGMTANVTIVTARKENPLRVPNGALRFRMPNVPTDRKSTRVWILDPDHQPRQVEVSTGIADSLHTEIVSDTLREGESVILGIETDEEQAKKQLPPGFEPGRGLR
;
A
#
# COMPACT_ATOMS: atom_id res chain seq x y z
N MET A 1 10.78 57.07 -17.73
CA MET A 1 9.74 56.72 -18.71
C MET A 1 9.41 55.26 -18.49
N THR A 2 8.67 54.96 -17.46
CA THR A 2 7.20 54.74 -17.30
C THR A 2 6.57 53.93 -18.42
N THR A 3 6.31 52.73 -18.18
CA THR A 3 5.01 52.09 -18.42
C THR A 3 4.90 50.75 -17.67
N ASP A 4 3.86 50.67 -16.90
CA ASP A 4 3.37 49.69 -15.94
C ASP A 4 2.70 48.50 -16.66
N PRO A 5 2.76 47.24 -16.14
CA PRO A 5 2.07 46.12 -16.69
C PRO A 5 0.68 45.93 -16.07
N GLN A 6 -0.29 45.69 -16.93
CA GLN A 6 -1.70 45.36 -16.61
C GLN A 6 -1.84 43.99 -15.92
N GLN A 7 -2.58 43.99 -14.83
CA GLN A 7 -3.14 42.82 -14.15
C GLN A 7 -4.27 42.15 -14.98
N PRO A 8 -4.41 40.86 -14.97
CA PRO A 8 -5.64 40.17 -15.44
C PRO A 8 -6.64 40.01 -14.28
N THR A 9 -7.85 40.37 -14.61
CA THR A 9 -9.09 40.37 -13.84
C THR A 9 -9.47 38.99 -13.30
N ARG A 10 -9.84 38.95 -12.02
CA ARG A 10 -10.50 37.84 -11.34
C ARG A 10 -11.96 37.77 -11.78
N HIS A 11 -12.41 36.58 -12.24
CA HIS A 11 -13.82 36.20 -12.28
C HIS A 11 -14.21 35.47 -11.00
N PRO A 12 -15.39 35.76 -10.42
CA PRO A 12 -15.92 35.00 -9.28
C PRO A 12 -16.69 33.75 -9.74
N PRO A 13 -16.80 32.72 -8.91
CA PRO A 13 -17.58 31.52 -9.22
C PRO A 13 -19.07 31.78 -9.02
N ALA A 14 -19.85 31.22 -9.91
CA ALA A 14 -21.32 31.22 -9.92
C ALA A 14 -21.87 30.40 -8.74
N ASN A 15 -22.78 31.01 -8.01
CA ASN A 15 -23.70 30.40 -7.06
C ASN A 15 -24.77 29.59 -7.80
N ASP A 16 -24.83 28.30 -7.57
CA ASP A 16 -25.99 27.50 -7.91
C ASP A 16 -26.95 27.43 -6.71
N ILE A 17 -28.14 27.87 -7.01
CA ILE A 17 -29.30 28.07 -6.16
C ILE A 17 -30.03 26.73 -6.02
N ILE A 18 -30.19 26.25 -4.79
CA ILE A 18 -31.10 25.14 -4.45
C ILE A 18 -32.46 25.75 -4.08
N PRO A 19 -33.59 25.35 -4.68
CA PRO A 19 -34.90 25.84 -4.26
C PRO A 19 -35.40 25.08 -3.01
N ARG A 20 -35.67 25.83 -1.96
CA ARG A 20 -36.47 25.42 -0.81
C ARG A 20 -37.93 25.33 -1.24
N HIS A 21 -38.57 24.18 -1.01
CA HIS A 21 -40.00 24.08 -0.94
C HIS A 21 -40.46 24.41 0.47
N GLU A 22 -41.20 25.54 0.54
CA GLU A 22 -42.05 25.92 1.66
C GLU A 22 -43.23 24.96 1.78
N VAL A 23 -43.49 24.48 3.01
CA VAL A 23 -44.79 23.96 3.40
C VAL A 23 -45.39 24.94 4.39
N SER A 24 -46.44 25.58 3.91
CA SER A 24 -47.22 26.59 4.58
C SER A 24 -48.06 26.00 5.72
N ALA A 25 -47.95 26.68 6.83
CA ALA A 25 -48.88 26.54 7.99
C ALA A 25 -50.13 27.41 7.76
N LEU A 26 -51.27 26.88 8.11
CA LEU A 26 -52.49 27.60 8.48
C LEU A 26 -53.50 26.52 8.91
N GLY A 27 -54.21 26.59 10.00
CA GLY A 27 -54.61 27.70 10.78
C GLY A 27 -55.36 27.29 12.02
N ARG A 28 -55.17 28.10 12.98
CA ARG A 28 -56.00 28.17 14.21
C ARG A 28 -57.48 28.42 13.87
N ARG A 29 -58.42 27.77 14.59
CA ARG A 29 -59.61 28.41 15.19
C ARG A 29 -60.12 27.55 16.31
N ARG A 30 -60.02 28.02 17.37
CA ARG A 30 -60.69 28.40 18.63
C ARG A 30 -62.14 28.81 18.38
N SER A 31 -63.08 28.14 19.02
CA SER A 31 -64.27 28.78 19.62
C SER A 31 -65.05 27.76 20.46
N GLU A 32 -65.04 27.92 21.75
CA GLU A 32 -66.18 27.75 22.65
C GLU A 32 -67.17 28.87 22.37
N PRO A 33 -68.39 28.93 23.02
CA PRO A 33 -69.11 28.01 23.84
C PRO A 33 -70.69 28.04 23.58
N VAL A 34 -71.48 27.65 24.58
CA VAL A 34 -72.91 28.02 24.89
C VAL A 34 -73.88 26.97 24.47
N ALA A 35 -74.39 26.22 25.42
CA ALA A 35 -75.41 26.41 26.43
C ALA A 35 -76.86 26.32 25.91
N LYS A 36 -77.63 25.62 26.77
CA LYS A 36 -79.05 25.73 27.06
C LYS A 36 -79.99 24.77 26.35
N GLN A 37 -80.58 24.03 27.14
CA GLN A 37 -81.80 24.05 27.91
C GLN A 37 -82.83 23.06 27.42
N GLU A 38 -83.30 22.36 28.45
CA GLU A 38 -84.64 22.09 28.84
C GLU A 38 -85.43 21.07 28.00
N SER A 39 -86.01 20.06 28.56
CA SER A 39 -87.03 20.03 29.54
C SER A 39 -87.35 18.60 29.99
N VAL A 40 -87.65 18.49 31.25
CA VAL A 40 -88.40 17.49 32.00
C VAL A 40 -89.89 17.49 31.52
N PRO A 41 -90.82 16.59 31.85
CA PRO A 41 -90.78 15.53 32.84
C PRO A 41 -91.52 14.23 32.46
N THR A 42 -91.60 13.37 33.41
CA THR A 42 -92.75 12.72 33.98
C THR A 42 -92.71 11.20 34.07
N MET A 43 -92.70 10.82 35.18
CA MET A 43 -93.43 10.03 36.13
C MET A 43 -93.21 8.51 36.13
N VAL A 44 -92.65 8.12 37.25
CA VAL A 44 -93.24 7.28 38.29
C VAL A 44 -93.71 5.88 37.86
N THR A 45 -93.01 4.90 38.38
CA THR A 45 -93.60 3.92 39.29
C THR A 45 -92.48 3.08 39.94
N VAL A 46 -92.53 3.09 41.25
CA VAL A 46 -91.97 2.07 42.15
C VAL A 46 -92.90 0.90 42.19
N PRO A 47 -92.47 -0.33 42.23
CA PRO A 47 -92.75 -1.09 43.47
C PRO A 47 -91.56 -1.95 43.95
N THR A 48 -91.30 -1.81 45.20
CA THR A 48 -91.16 -2.82 46.25
C THR A 48 -90.20 -3.99 46.07
N ARG A 49 -89.13 -3.89 46.83
CA ARG A 49 -88.60 -4.83 47.81
C ARG A 49 -88.83 -6.33 47.56
N ALA A 50 -87.73 -7.01 47.28
CA ALA A 50 -87.56 -8.38 47.73
C ALA A 50 -86.13 -8.59 48.21
N SER A 51 -85.99 -8.79 49.46
CA SER A 51 -84.90 -9.29 50.21
C SER A 51 -84.43 -10.64 49.66
N ARG A 52 -83.29 -10.66 49.00
CA ARG A 52 -82.49 -11.90 48.79
C ARG A 52 -81.11 -11.49 48.35
N SER A 53 -80.17 -11.54 49.24
CA SER A 53 -78.86 -11.89 48.73
C SER A 53 -77.68 -11.75 49.69
N ARG A 54 -77.79 -12.29 50.84
CA ARG A 54 -76.53 -12.64 51.53
C ARG A 54 -75.75 -13.76 50.78
N LEU A 55 -76.49 -14.61 50.04
CA LEU A 55 -75.94 -15.72 49.29
C LEU A 55 -75.20 -15.26 47.96
N SER A 56 -75.78 -14.28 47.27
CA SER A 56 -75.19 -13.75 46.07
C SER A 56 -73.91 -12.95 46.37
N TRP A 57 -73.85 -12.32 47.53
CA TRP A 57 -72.63 -11.60 47.95
C TRP A 57 -71.50 -12.57 48.34
N LEU A 58 -71.82 -13.70 48.97
CA LEU A 58 -70.83 -14.76 49.24
C LEU A 58 -70.36 -15.46 47.98
N ILE A 59 -71.21 -15.68 46.98
CA ILE A 59 -70.84 -16.23 45.68
C ILE A 59 -69.94 -15.27 44.93
N SER A 60 -70.20 -13.95 44.96
CA SER A 60 -69.31 -12.93 44.33
C SER A 60 -67.93 -12.85 44.98
N ILE A 61 -67.88 -12.93 46.33
CA ILE A 61 -66.61 -12.96 47.06
C ILE A 61 -65.80 -14.23 46.73
N MET A 62 -66.50 -15.39 46.68
CA MET A 62 -65.86 -16.64 46.32
C MET A 62 -65.31 -16.62 44.87
N PHE A 63 -66.03 -15.99 43.93
CA PHE A 63 -65.60 -15.85 42.53
C PHE A 63 -64.42 -14.89 42.40
N ILE A 64 -64.38 -13.80 43.17
CA ILE A 64 -63.24 -12.86 43.23
C ILE A 64 -62.01 -13.54 43.84
N LEU A 65 -62.18 -14.38 44.87
CA LEU A 65 -61.09 -15.15 45.48
C LEU A 65 -60.55 -16.24 44.55
N LEU A 66 -61.47 -16.90 43.78
CA LEU A 66 -61.07 -17.87 42.75
C LEU A 66 -60.32 -17.21 41.60
N ILE A 67 -60.80 -16.06 41.09
CA ILE A 67 -60.07 -15.30 40.02
C ILE A 67 -58.78 -14.74 40.56
N GLY A 68 -58.75 -14.20 41.80
CA GLY A 68 -57.55 -13.71 42.44
C GLY A 68 -56.54 -14.83 42.72
N GLY A 69 -57.01 -15.98 43.21
CA GLY A 69 -56.19 -17.17 43.43
C GLY A 69 -55.63 -17.75 42.09
N TRP A 70 -56.49 -17.79 41.06
CA TRP A 70 -56.08 -18.24 39.72
C TRP A 70 -55.13 -17.23 39.06
N GLY A 71 -55.33 -15.92 39.20
CA GLY A 71 -54.47 -14.88 38.76
C GLY A 71 -53.12 -14.91 39.50
N LEU A 72 -53.15 -15.13 40.84
CA LEU A 72 -51.91 -15.26 41.61
C LEU A 72 -51.12 -16.56 41.27
N TRP A 73 -51.89 -17.67 41.07
CA TRP A 73 -51.30 -18.94 40.62
C TRP A 73 -50.75 -18.83 39.19
N TYR A 74 -51.44 -18.15 38.28
CA TYR A 74 -51.00 -17.88 36.92
C TYR A 74 -49.76 -16.97 36.91
N TRP A 75 -49.74 -15.94 37.78
CA TRP A 75 -48.58 -15.05 37.92
C TRP A 75 -47.37 -15.76 38.55
N TRP A 76 -47.60 -16.69 39.47
CA TRP A 76 -46.56 -17.50 40.09
C TRP A 76 -46.09 -18.67 39.19
N ALA A 77 -46.99 -19.22 38.38
CA ALA A 77 -46.68 -20.25 37.38
C ALA A 77 -46.08 -19.69 36.10
N SER A 78 -46.22 -18.39 35.80
CA SER A 78 -45.50 -17.67 34.71
C SER A 78 -44.08 -17.35 35.15
N GLY A 79 -43.34 -18.38 35.56
CA GLY A 79 -41.90 -18.26 35.77
C GLY A 79 -41.24 -17.74 34.50
N ILE A 80 -40.30 -16.80 34.64
CA ILE A 80 -39.46 -16.30 33.56
C ILE A 80 -38.91 -17.52 32.80
N PRO A 81 -39.17 -17.65 31.50
CA PRO A 81 -38.67 -18.82 30.76
C PRO A 81 -37.16 -18.93 30.95
N PRO A 82 -36.63 -20.13 31.21
CA PRO A 82 -35.22 -20.33 31.42
C PRO A 82 -34.46 -19.83 30.20
N ILE A 83 -33.52 -18.90 30.38
CA ILE A 83 -32.68 -18.39 29.32
C ILE A 83 -31.75 -19.53 28.92
N HIS A 84 -31.88 -20.02 27.69
CA HIS A 84 -30.96 -21.01 27.15
C HIS A 84 -29.76 -20.31 26.52
N TYR A 85 -28.57 -20.72 26.94
CA TYR A 85 -27.32 -20.17 26.46
C TYR A 85 -26.69 -21.10 25.40
N LYS A 86 -26.26 -20.51 24.32
CA LYS A 86 -25.42 -21.18 23.34
C LYS A 86 -24.01 -21.26 23.91
N THR A 87 -23.52 -22.46 24.17
CA THR A 87 -22.25 -22.68 24.81
C THR A 87 -21.25 -23.36 23.87
N ALA A 88 -19.97 -23.19 24.12
CA ALA A 88 -18.88 -23.98 23.56
C ALA A 88 -17.95 -24.42 24.68
N VAL A 89 -17.25 -25.51 24.48
CA VAL A 89 -16.30 -26.03 25.48
C VAL A 89 -14.94 -25.37 25.29
N ILE A 90 -14.29 -25.03 26.39
CA ILE A 90 -12.89 -24.63 26.41
C ILE A 90 -12.05 -25.87 26.11
N GLU A 91 -11.23 -25.81 25.09
CA GLU A 91 -10.39 -26.93 24.68
C GLU A 91 -8.92 -26.50 24.50
N ARG A 92 -8.02 -27.47 24.53
CA ARG A 92 -6.64 -27.26 24.12
C ARG A 92 -6.47 -27.66 22.65
N GLY A 93 -5.73 -26.86 21.92
CA GLY A 93 -5.45 -27.18 20.53
C GLY A 93 -4.56 -26.12 19.87
N PRO A 94 -4.06 -26.42 18.67
CA PRO A 94 -3.15 -25.51 17.99
C PRO A 94 -3.85 -24.19 17.64
N ILE A 95 -3.16 -23.08 17.83
CA ILE A 95 -3.56 -21.74 17.33
C ILE A 95 -2.41 -21.20 16.52
N THR A 96 -2.74 -20.72 15.33
CA THR A 96 -1.77 -20.08 14.43
C THR A 96 -2.24 -18.66 14.11
N ALA A 97 -1.52 -17.68 14.62
CA ALA A 97 -1.76 -16.30 14.28
C ALA A 97 -1.16 -16.03 12.90
N ILE A 98 -1.97 -15.51 11.99
CA ILE A 98 -1.58 -15.22 10.62
C ILE A 98 -1.89 -13.77 10.28
N VAL A 99 -1.02 -13.19 9.46
CA VAL A 99 -1.24 -11.89 8.81
C VAL A 99 -1.42 -12.14 7.32
N THR A 100 -2.46 -11.58 6.74
CA THR A 100 -2.71 -11.67 5.30
C THR A 100 -2.36 -10.35 4.62
N ALA A 101 -1.67 -10.44 3.49
CA ALA A 101 -1.25 -9.29 2.72
C ALA A 101 -1.31 -9.60 1.22
N THR A 102 -1.43 -8.57 0.41
CA THR A 102 -1.26 -8.69 -1.05
C THR A 102 0.10 -8.15 -1.44
N GLY A 103 0.72 -8.78 -2.43
CA GLY A 103 2.03 -8.36 -2.91
C GLY A 103 2.22 -8.59 -4.39
N THR A 104 3.37 -8.15 -4.89
CA THR A 104 3.80 -8.37 -6.27
C THR A 104 5.06 -9.22 -6.31
N ILE A 105 5.13 -10.12 -7.29
CA ILE A 105 6.28 -10.99 -7.51
C ILE A 105 7.28 -10.28 -8.41
N ASN A 106 8.52 -10.19 -7.97
CA ASN A 106 9.61 -9.55 -8.68
C ASN A 106 10.86 -10.44 -8.66
N PRO A 107 11.77 -10.31 -9.64
CA PRO A 107 13.09 -10.91 -9.53
C PRO A 107 13.85 -10.30 -8.34
N VAL A 108 14.73 -11.06 -7.71
CA VAL A 108 15.58 -10.53 -6.62
C VAL A 108 16.48 -9.41 -7.14
N VAL A 109 17.03 -9.59 -8.36
CA VAL A 109 17.84 -8.56 -9.01
C VAL A 109 17.26 -8.26 -10.39
N SER A 110 16.85 -7.01 -10.58
CA SER A 110 16.45 -6.48 -11.89
C SER A 110 17.21 -5.20 -12.19
N VAL A 111 17.70 -5.06 -13.43
CA VAL A 111 18.46 -3.90 -13.89
C VAL A 111 17.68 -3.22 -14.99
N GLN A 112 17.48 -1.92 -14.84
CA GLN A 112 16.87 -1.08 -15.85
C GLN A 112 17.97 -0.51 -16.74
N VAL A 113 17.88 -0.76 -18.04
CA VAL A 113 18.82 -0.27 -19.04
C VAL A 113 18.15 0.87 -19.81
N GLY A 114 18.75 2.04 -19.74
CA GLY A 114 18.28 3.25 -20.42
C GLY A 114 19.27 3.80 -21.42
N SER A 115 18.90 4.89 -22.11
CA SER A 115 19.79 5.65 -22.99
C SER A 115 20.29 6.91 -22.32
N GLN A 116 21.59 7.19 -22.49
CA GLN A 116 22.22 8.44 -22.03
C GLN A 116 22.19 9.53 -23.11
N VAL A 117 21.92 9.17 -24.38
CA VAL A 117 21.89 10.10 -25.50
C VAL A 117 20.52 10.10 -26.18
N SER A 118 20.13 11.27 -26.68
CA SER A 118 18.89 11.42 -27.45
C SER A 118 19.14 11.06 -28.92
N GLY A 119 18.18 10.35 -29.52
CA GLY A 119 18.29 9.98 -30.94
C GLY A 119 17.20 8.99 -31.35
N LYS A 120 17.17 8.65 -32.65
CA LYS A 120 16.25 7.66 -33.19
C LYS A 120 16.83 6.25 -33.01
N VAL A 121 16.04 5.30 -32.54
CA VAL A 121 16.43 3.88 -32.47
C VAL A 121 16.54 3.31 -33.89
N ALA A 122 17.73 2.91 -34.26
CA ALA A 122 18.02 2.35 -35.59
C ALA A 122 17.73 0.85 -35.65
N GLN A 123 18.16 0.10 -34.62
CA GLN A 123 18.04 -1.36 -34.57
C GLN A 123 17.87 -1.85 -33.14
N LEU A 124 17.17 -2.97 -32.99
CA LEU A 124 17.03 -3.73 -31.75
C LEU A 124 17.62 -5.13 -31.96
N PHE A 125 18.41 -5.62 -31.01
CA PHE A 125 19.08 -6.92 -31.06
C PHE A 125 18.56 -7.88 -30.00
N ALA A 126 17.76 -7.38 -29.06
CA ALA A 126 17.10 -8.17 -28.03
C ALA A 126 15.61 -7.85 -28.01
N ASP A 127 14.80 -8.87 -27.74
CA ASP A 127 13.34 -8.78 -27.63
C ASP A 127 12.90 -9.37 -26.29
N PHE A 128 11.59 -9.34 -26.02
CA PHE A 128 10.98 -9.97 -24.84
C PHE A 128 11.47 -11.41 -24.67
N ASN A 129 11.74 -11.80 -23.43
CA ASN A 129 12.23 -13.14 -23.03
C ASN A 129 13.55 -13.57 -23.66
N SER A 130 14.29 -12.69 -24.37
CA SER A 130 15.62 -12.99 -24.89
C SER A 130 16.61 -13.17 -23.76
N LYS A 131 17.40 -14.25 -23.81
CA LYS A 131 18.57 -14.41 -22.95
C LYS A 131 19.69 -13.50 -23.47
N VAL A 132 20.27 -12.73 -22.57
CA VAL A 132 21.34 -11.78 -22.87
C VAL A 132 22.52 -12.00 -21.94
N THR A 133 23.71 -11.74 -22.45
CA THR A 133 24.96 -11.79 -21.67
C THR A 133 25.49 -10.38 -21.42
N LYS A 134 26.27 -10.23 -20.36
CA LYS A 134 26.93 -8.96 -20.04
C LYS A 134 27.79 -8.49 -21.22
N GLY A 135 27.61 -7.24 -21.62
CA GLY A 135 28.30 -6.67 -22.78
C GLY A 135 27.65 -6.98 -24.14
N GLN A 136 26.58 -7.75 -24.19
CA GLN A 136 25.82 -7.98 -25.42
C GLN A 136 25.07 -6.71 -25.82
N ILE A 137 25.10 -6.40 -27.13
CA ILE A 137 24.33 -5.26 -27.69
C ILE A 137 22.85 -5.57 -27.62
N LEU A 138 22.08 -4.61 -27.05
CA LEU A 138 20.61 -4.69 -26.94
C LEU A 138 19.92 -3.82 -27.99
N ALA A 139 20.45 -2.61 -28.20
CA ALA A 139 19.88 -1.65 -29.13
C ALA A 139 20.96 -0.74 -29.68
N GLN A 140 20.72 -0.16 -30.84
CA GLN A 140 21.54 0.84 -31.46
C GLN A 140 20.73 2.07 -31.84
N ILE A 141 21.22 3.22 -31.40
CA ILE A 141 20.69 4.54 -31.79
C ILE A 141 21.38 4.94 -33.08
N ASP A 142 20.72 5.73 -33.94
CA ASP A 142 21.31 6.22 -35.20
C ASP A 142 22.62 6.97 -34.91
N GLN A 143 23.72 6.36 -35.38
CA GLN A 143 25.07 6.86 -35.16
C GLN A 143 25.46 7.98 -36.11
N LYS A 144 24.72 8.22 -37.20
CA LYS A 144 25.13 9.19 -38.25
C LYS A 144 25.37 10.60 -37.72
N PRO A 145 24.50 11.18 -36.85
CA PRO A 145 24.76 12.51 -36.30
C PRO A 145 26.00 12.55 -35.38
N PHE A 146 26.25 11.48 -34.63
CA PHE A 146 27.37 11.38 -33.69
C PHE A 146 28.69 11.17 -34.42
N THR A 147 28.73 10.31 -35.43
CA THR A 147 29.92 10.13 -36.27
C THR A 147 30.30 11.41 -37.01
N ALA A 148 29.32 12.20 -37.46
CA ALA A 148 29.59 13.52 -38.04
C ALA A 148 30.23 14.47 -37.02
N ARG A 149 29.72 14.51 -35.76
CA ARG A 149 30.30 15.31 -34.68
C ARG A 149 31.75 14.88 -34.37
N VAL A 150 32.00 13.57 -34.24
CA VAL A 150 33.35 13.03 -34.04
C VAL A 150 34.27 13.44 -35.17
N SER A 151 33.84 13.34 -36.44
CA SER A 151 34.61 13.75 -37.59
C SER A 151 34.96 15.24 -37.58
N GLN A 152 34.02 16.10 -37.20
CA GLN A 152 34.21 17.54 -37.07
C GLN A 152 35.20 17.85 -35.93
N ALA A 153 35.04 17.23 -34.74
CA ALA A 153 35.96 17.43 -33.62
C ALA A 153 37.37 16.93 -33.94
N ARG A 154 37.49 15.82 -34.66
CA ARG A 154 38.79 15.28 -35.11
C ARG A 154 39.49 16.22 -36.10
N ALA A 155 38.74 16.84 -36.99
CA ALA A 155 39.27 17.88 -37.88
C ALA A 155 39.77 19.11 -37.10
N ALA A 156 39.04 19.56 -36.07
CA ALA A 156 39.44 20.65 -35.20
C ALA A 156 40.78 20.35 -34.46
N VAL A 157 40.93 19.13 -33.91
CA VAL A 157 42.17 18.67 -33.28
C VAL A 157 43.32 18.71 -34.29
N LYS A 158 43.11 18.25 -35.53
CA LYS A 158 44.12 18.27 -36.59
C LYS A 158 44.52 19.72 -36.90
N GLY A 159 43.57 20.65 -36.98
CA GLY A 159 43.87 22.07 -37.19
C GLY A 159 44.68 22.68 -36.03
N ALA A 160 44.28 22.43 -34.79
CA ALA A 160 45.00 22.90 -33.60
C ALA A 160 46.42 22.35 -33.50
N LYS A 161 46.64 21.05 -33.84
CA LYS A 161 47.94 20.44 -33.93
C LYS A 161 48.81 21.12 -35.01
N GLY A 162 48.22 21.47 -36.14
CA GLY A 162 48.96 22.20 -37.21
C GLY A 162 49.40 23.58 -36.76
N ASN A 163 48.50 24.33 -36.07
CA ASN A 163 48.82 25.65 -35.52
C ASN A 163 49.94 25.56 -34.45
N LEU A 164 49.87 24.58 -33.56
CA LEU A 164 50.89 24.34 -32.55
C LEU A 164 52.26 23.98 -33.21
N ALA A 165 52.26 23.14 -34.24
CA ALA A 165 53.49 22.80 -34.98
C ALA A 165 54.15 24.05 -35.63
N LYS A 166 53.34 24.93 -36.24
CA LYS A 166 53.77 26.21 -36.76
C LYS A 166 54.41 27.10 -35.70
N ALA A 167 53.77 27.23 -34.54
CA ALA A 167 54.25 28.03 -33.39
C ALA A 167 55.58 27.45 -32.86
N ASN A 168 55.71 26.13 -32.73
CA ASN A 168 56.92 25.49 -32.28
C ASN A 168 58.10 25.78 -33.22
N VAL A 169 57.86 25.78 -34.53
CA VAL A 169 58.88 26.14 -35.52
C VAL A 169 59.27 27.61 -35.34
N SER A 170 58.32 28.53 -35.16
CA SER A 170 58.61 29.95 -34.93
C SER A 170 59.35 30.15 -33.61
N ALA A 171 58.98 29.54 -32.52
CA ALA A 171 59.65 29.63 -31.21
C ALA A 171 61.12 29.09 -31.33
N THR A 172 61.33 27.99 -32.06
CA THR A 172 62.64 27.43 -32.31
C THR A 172 63.51 28.40 -33.12
N GLN A 173 62.92 29.07 -34.12
CA GLN A 173 63.65 30.06 -34.91
C GLN A 173 64.01 31.28 -34.05
N ARG A 174 63.08 31.82 -33.24
CA ARG A 174 63.38 32.96 -32.36
C ARG A 174 64.37 32.62 -31.27
N LYS A 175 64.31 31.39 -30.74
CA LYS A 175 65.35 30.90 -29.82
C LYS A 175 66.73 30.93 -30.43
N ARG A 176 66.87 30.38 -31.61
CA ARG A 176 68.18 30.39 -32.33
C ARG A 176 68.70 31.81 -32.59
N GLU A 177 67.84 32.78 -32.88
CA GLU A 177 68.19 34.19 -33.05
C GLU A 177 68.69 34.80 -31.74
N PHE A 178 67.89 34.60 -30.61
CA PHE A 178 68.35 35.02 -29.29
C PHE A 178 69.67 34.38 -28.90
N ASP A 179 69.86 33.09 -29.04
CA ASP A 179 71.09 32.36 -28.71
C ASP A 179 72.27 32.96 -29.50
N ARG A 180 72.09 33.31 -30.80
CA ARG A 180 73.10 33.95 -31.63
C ARG A 180 73.46 35.36 -31.14
N MET A 181 72.44 36.20 -30.84
CA MET A 181 72.73 37.55 -30.36
C MET A 181 73.38 37.53 -28.97
N ALA A 182 72.99 36.62 -28.08
CA ALA A 182 73.65 36.44 -26.80
C ALA A 182 75.10 36.01 -26.92
N ALA A 183 75.45 35.12 -27.92
CA ALA A 183 76.83 34.71 -28.18
C ALA A 183 77.72 35.79 -28.79
N LEU A 184 77.17 36.74 -29.56
CA LEU A 184 77.93 37.85 -30.18
C LEU A 184 78.13 39.06 -29.22
N ARG A 185 77.29 39.16 -28.15
CA ARG A 185 77.36 40.28 -27.19
C ARG A 185 78.70 40.41 -26.47
N PRO A 186 79.33 39.34 -25.94
CA PRO A 186 80.64 39.45 -25.27
C PRO A 186 81.75 39.99 -26.20
N GLN A 187 81.59 39.82 -27.51
CA GLN A 187 82.50 40.30 -28.51
C GLN A 187 82.24 41.74 -28.99
N ALA A 188 81.21 42.42 -28.35
CA ALA A 188 80.76 43.78 -28.65
C ALA A 188 80.28 43.98 -30.13
N PHE A 189 79.86 42.92 -30.83
CA PHE A 189 79.29 43.03 -32.18
C PHE A 189 77.87 43.42 -32.27
N VAL A 190 77.15 43.35 -31.12
CA VAL A 190 75.71 43.74 -30.99
C VAL A 190 75.51 44.56 -29.74
N SER A 191 74.41 45.42 -29.71
CA SER A 191 74.03 46.22 -28.56
C SER A 191 73.28 45.39 -27.52
N GLN A 192 73.19 45.83 -26.25
CA GLN A 192 72.36 45.18 -25.23
C GLN A 192 70.91 45.22 -25.63
N ALA A 193 70.46 46.32 -26.21
CA ALA A 193 69.11 46.46 -26.68
C ALA A 193 68.65 45.41 -27.71
N ASP A 194 69.60 45.01 -28.59
CA ASP A 194 69.36 43.98 -29.60
C ASP A 194 69.20 42.59 -28.97
N VAL A 195 69.97 42.27 -27.90
CA VAL A 195 69.81 41.02 -27.12
C VAL A 195 68.50 41.00 -26.39
N ASP A 196 68.14 42.09 -25.69
CA ASP A 196 66.90 42.22 -24.94
C ASP A 196 65.66 42.10 -25.86
N LEU A 197 65.75 42.70 -27.06
CA LEU A 197 64.69 42.56 -28.07
C LEU A 197 64.55 41.09 -28.56
N ALA A 198 65.70 40.44 -28.84
CA ALA A 198 65.67 39.02 -29.27
C ALA A 198 65.17 38.11 -28.19
N GLU A 199 65.52 38.36 -26.92
CA GLU A 199 64.92 37.63 -25.74
C GLU A 199 63.46 37.83 -25.64
N THR A 200 62.94 39.06 -25.70
CA THR A 200 61.51 39.37 -25.66
C THR A 200 60.77 38.67 -26.78
N ASN A 201 61.28 38.72 -28.03
CA ASN A 201 60.67 38.02 -29.15
C ASN A 201 60.63 36.49 -28.96
N TYR A 202 61.65 35.91 -28.33
CA TYR A 202 61.68 34.48 -28.02
C TYR A 202 60.66 34.15 -26.94
N ARG A 203 60.60 34.93 -25.84
CA ARG A 203 59.63 34.72 -24.76
C ARG A 203 58.19 34.85 -25.26
N ASP A 204 57.88 35.83 -26.12
CA ASP A 204 56.61 35.98 -26.77
C ASP A 204 56.22 34.76 -27.62
N ALA A 205 57.20 34.29 -28.47
CA ALA A 205 56.95 33.09 -29.26
C ALA A 205 56.77 31.81 -28.40
N ALA A 206 57.48 31.69 -27.27
CA ALA A 206 57.34 30.59 -26.34
C ALA A 206 55.98 30.62 -25.64
N ALA A 207 55.53 31.81 -25.19
CA ALA A 207 54.20 31.99 -24.61
C ALA A 207 53.10 31.63 -25.63
N ASN A 208 53.27 32.01 -26.89
CA ASN A 208 52.32 31.64 -27.95
C ASN A 208 52.26 30.11 -28.18
N VAL A 209 53.35 29.36 -28.01
CA VAL A 209 53.34 27.89 -28.03
C VAL A 209 52.45 27.35 -26.90
N GLU A 210 52.57 27.89 -25.69
CA GLU A 210 51.77 27.46 -24.54
C GLU A 210 50.27 27.71 -24.77
N VAL A 211 49.91 28.87 -25.32
CA VAL A 211 48.50 29.19 -25.68
C VAL A 211 47.96 28.19 -26.70
N LEU A 212 48.74 27.88 -27.76
CA LEU A 212 48.30 26.95 -28.81
C LEU A 212 48.31 25.50 -28.32
N GLN A 213 49.13 25.16 -27.34
CA GLN A 213 49.10 23.87 -26.68
C GLN A 213 47.79 23.73 -25.90
N ALA A 214 47.39 24.74 -25.13
CA ALA A 214 46.10 24.75 -24.43
C ALA A 214 44.90 24.62 -25.40
N GLN A 215 44.96 25.32 -26.56
CA GLN A 215 43.92 25.18 -27.59
C GLN A 215 43.85 23.75 -28.20
N ARG A 216 45.02 23.10 -28.42
CA ARG A 216 45.05 21.70 -28.86
C ARG A 216 44.42 20.79 -27.81
N ASP A 217 44.72 21.00 -26.51
CA ASP A 217 44.19 20.19 -25.41
C ASP A 217 42.68 20.39 -25.27
N GLN A 218 42.19 21.61 -25.40
CA GLN A 218 40.77 21.90 -25.47
C GLN A 218 40.08 21.18 -26.63
N ALA A 219 40.64 21.25 -27.85
CA ALA A 219 40.05 20.55 -28.99
C ALA A 219 40.09 19.01 -28.80
N GLN A 220 41.11 18.49 -28.13
CA GLN A 220 41.21 17.07 -27.81
C GLN A 220 40.15 16.62 -26.78
N ALA A 221 39.83 17.46 -25.77
CA ALA A 221 38.76 17.21 -24.81
C ALA A 221 37.38 17.18 -25.49
N VAL A 222 37.12 18.10 -26.44
CA VAL A 222 35.88 18.11 -27.23
C VAL A 222 35.77 16.84 -28.09
N LEU A 223 36.88 16.38 -28.70
CA LEU A 223 36.87 15.12 -29.44
C LEU A 223 36.54 13.93 -28.53
N ALA A 224 37.17 13.85 -27.36
CA ALA A 224 36.93 12.78 -26.41
C ALA A 224 35.46 12.73 -25.97
N SER A 225 34.84 13.91 -25.71
CA SER A 225 33.39 13.99 -25.39
C SER A 225 32.54 13.47 -26.56
N ALA A 226 32.83 13.87 -27.79
CA ALA A 226 32.09 13.39 -28.96
C ALA A 226 32.23 11.88 -29.19
N GLU A 227 33.40 11.30 -28.90
CA GLU A 227 33.65 9.85 -28.99
C GLU A 227 32.92 9.08 -27.89
N LEU A 228 32.79 9.64 -26.67
CA LEU A 228 31.95 9.08 -25.59
C LEU A 228 30.46 9.09 -25.99
N ASP A 229 29.94 10.21 -26.52
CA ASP A 229 28.56 10.30 -26.98
C ASP A 229 28.27 9.27 -28.09
N LEU A 230 29.23 9.06 -29.01
CA LEU A 230 29.12 8.00 -30.02
C LEU A 230 29.10 6.61 -29.36
N GLY A 231 29.91 6.37 -28.33
CA GLY A 231 29.90 5.12 -27.55
C GLY A 231 28.54 4.85 -26.93
N TYR A 232 27.91 5.88 -26.38
CA TYR A 232 26.58 5.77 -25.75
C TYR A 232 25.42 5.50 -26.73
N THR A 233 25.65 5.62 -28.04
CA THR A 233 24.66 5.22 -29.05
C THR A 233 24.44 3.72 -29.12
N THR A 234 25.38 2.92 -28.65
CA THR A 234 25.24 1.46 -28.57
C THR A 234 24.91 1.06 -27.14
N ILE A 235 23.75 0.50 -26.96
CA ILE A 235 23.21 0.11 -25.65
C ILE A 235 23.60 -1.34 -25.40
N TYR A 236 24.30 -1.57 -24.30
CA TYR A 236 24.78 -2.90 -23.88
C TYR A 236 24.05 -3.41 -22.64
N SER A 237 23.96 -4.72 -22.48
CA SER A 237 23.52 -5.34 -21.22
C SER A 237 24.61 -5.19 -20.15
N PRO A 238 24.29 -4.64 -18.97
CA PRO A 238 25.24 -4.56 -17.86
C PRO A 238 25.43 -5.89 -17.11
N VAL A 239 24.48 -6.85 -17.29
CA VAL A 239 24.42 -8.13 -16.57
C VAL A 239 24.02 -9.25 -17.50
N ASP A 240 24.31 -10.50 -17.08
CA ASP A 240 23.71 -11.69 -17.67
C ASP A 240 22.26 -11.82 -17.18
N GLY A 241 21.32 -12.27 -18.04
CA GLY A 241 19.96 -12.42 -17.62
C GLY A 241 18.94 -12.61 -18.75
N ILE A 242 17.68 -12.32 -18.44
CA ILE A 242 16.55 -12.42 -19.36
C ILE A 242 15.86 -11.06 -19.44
N VAL A 243 15.53 -10.61 -20.64
CA VAL A 243 14.77 -9.37 -20.87
C VAL A 243 13.33 -9.60 -20.43
N VAL A 244 12.92 -8.91 -19.35
CA VAL A 244 11.56 -8.96 -18.82
C VAL A 244 10.63 -8.02 -19.58
N SER A 245 11.10 -6.80 -19.87
CA SER A 245 10.35 -5.83 -20.65
C SER A 245 11.21 -5.08 -21.62
N ARG A 246 10.62 -4.71 -22.76
CA ARG A 246 11.18 -3.83 -23.79
C ARG A 246 10.19 -2.67 -23.98
N ASN A 247 10.64 -1.47 -23.65
CA ASN A 247 9.80 -0.27 -23.67
C ASN A 247 10.16 0.68 -24.83
N VAL A 248 10.72 0.13 -25.91
CA VAL A 248 11.19 0.89 -27.05
C VAL A 248 10.98 0.12 -28.35
N ASP A 249 10.67 0.83 -29.43
CA ASP A 249 10.51 0.27 -30.77
C ASP A 249 11.52 0.84 -31.77
N VAL A 250 11.78 0.08 -32.84
CA VAL A 250 12.61 0.53 -33.95
C VAL A 250 11.95 1.74 -34.62
N GLY A 251 12.75 2.79 -34.81
CA GLY A 251 12.24 4.03 -35.38
C GLY A 251 11.73 5.06 -34.37
N GLN A 252 11.56 4.67 -33.11
CA GLN A 252 11.17 5.58 -32.04
C GLN A 252 12.29 6.59 -31.74
N THR A 253 11.92 7.83 -31.45
CA THR A 253 12.87 8.87 -31.04
C THR A 253 12.90 8.96 -29.52
N LEU A 254 14.11 8.86 -28.97
CA LEU A 254 14.39 8.95 -27.52
C LEU A 254 14.83 10.37 -27.18
N ALA A 255 14.28 10.92 -26.08
CA ALA A 255 14.67 12.21 -25.52
C ALA A 255 15.28 11.97 -24.13
N ALA A 256 16.60 11.92 -24.05
CA ALA A 256 17.33 11.69 -22.80
C ALA A 256 17.70 12.97 -22.03
N ALA A 257 17.32 14.16 -22.55
CA ALA A 257 17.74 15.44 -22.00
C ALA A 257 17.14 15.76 -20.61
N PHE A 258 15.93 15.26 -20.28
CA PHE A 258 15.24 15.55 -19.03
C PHE A 258 15.09 14.32 -18.13
N GLN A 259 14.86 13.16 -18.71
CA GLN A 259 14.74 11.88 -18.00
C GLN A 259 15.41 10.80 -18.86
N THR A 260 16.15 9.91 -18.20
CA THR A 260 16.70 8.74 -18.88
C THR A 260 15.56 7.77 -19.23
N PRO A 261 15.20 7.59 -20.51
CA PRO A 261 14.16 6.64 -20.87
C PRO A 261 14.65 5.21 -20.62
N ILE A 262 13.83 4.42 -19.89
CA ILE A 262 14.10 3.00 -19.68
C ILE A 262 13.74 2.25 -20.95
N LEU A 263 14.72 1.58 -21.56
CA LEU A 263 14.55 0.83 -22.80
C LEU A 263 14.27 -0.64 -22.53
N PHE A 264 15.01 -1.25 -21.61
CA PHE A 264 14.89 -2.66 -21.24
C PHE A 264 14.91 -2.82 -19.73
N VAL A 265 14.20 -3.82 -19.23
CA VAL A 265 14.33 -4.33 -17.87
C VAL A 265 14.85 -5.76 -17.97
N ILE A 266 15.98 -6.05 -17.34
CA ILE A 266 16.65 -7.34 -17.39
C ILE A 266 16.63 -7.93 -16.00
N ALA A 267 16.09 -9.14 -15.86
CA ALA A 267 16.18 -9.94 -14.65
C ALA A 267 17.42 -10.84 -14.73
N GLN A 268 18.25 -10.81 -13.71
CA GLN A 268 19.47 -11.60 -13.68
C GLN A 268 19.17 -13.10 -13.54
N ASP A 269 18.25 -13.44 -12.64
CA ASP A 269 17.82 -14.82 -12.39
C ASP A 269 16.33 -14.86 -12.09
N LEU A 270 15.57 -15.67 -12.84
CA LEU A 270 14.14 -15.90 -12.61
C LEU A 270 13.90 -17.15 -11.77
N THR A 271 14.92 -17.92 -11.40
CA THR A 271 14.79 -19.08 -10.50
C THR A 271 14.69 -18.65 -9.04
N GLN A 272 15.16 -17.43 -8.73
CA GLN A 272 15.05 -16.79 -7.43
C GLN A 272 14.20 -15.54 -7.56
N MET A 273 13.04 -15.58 -6.95
CA MET A 273 12.07 -14.51 -6.95
C MET A 273 11.85 -13.96 -5.55
N GLN A 274 11.29 -12.78 -5.46
CA GLN A 274 10.82 -12.20 -4.21
C GLN A 274 9.40 -11.71 -4.36
N VAL A 275 8.62 -11.83 -3.29
CA VAL A 275 7.31 -11.20 -3.15
C VAL A 275 7.47 -9.97 -2.29
N ASN A 276 7.10 -8.83 -2.84
CA ASN A 276 7.00 -7.59 -2.10
C ASN A 276 5.56 -7.49 -1.58
N ALA A 277 5.34 -7.85 -0.31
CA ALA A 277 4.04 -7.90 0.33
C ALA A 277 3.76 -6.60 1.11
N ASN A 278 2.63 -5.95 0.82
CA ASN A 278 2.21 -4.73 1.50
C ASN A 278 1.42 -5.09 2.76
N VAL A 279 2.06 -4.98 3.91
CA VAL A 279 1.48 -5.28 5.22
C VAL A 279 1.02 -4.01 5.90
N SER A 280 -0.16 -4.03 6.52
CA SER A 280 -0.70 -2.90 7.28
C SER A 280 0.17 -2.56 8.50
N GLU A 281 0.21 -1.28 8.88
CA GLU A 281 0.89 -0.81 10.10
C GLU A 281 0.38 -1.53 11.36
N SER A 282 -0.90 -1.90 11.40
CA SER A 282 -1.50 -2.63 12.53
C SER A 282 -0.90 -4.03 12.73
N ASP A 283 -0.38 -4.64 11.67
CA ASP A 283 -0.01 -6.06 11.65
C ASP A 283 1.52 -6.28 11.57
N ILE A 284 2.28 -5.23 11.22
CA ILE A 284 3.73 -5.33 10.99
C ILE A 284 4.51 -5.69 12.26
N GLY A 285 4.01 -5.29 13.44
CA GLY A 285 4.70 -5.51 14.72
C GLY A 285 4.94 -6.97 15.09
N GLY A 286 4.14 -7.89 14.50
CA GLY A 286 4.28 -9.33 14.70
C GLY A 286 5.22 -10.03 13.71
N ILE A 287 5.68 -9.36 12.67
CA ILE A 287 6.47 -9.97 11.58
C ILE A 287 7.96 -9.74 11.83
N LYS A 288 8.75 -10.81 11.71
CA LYS A 288 10.20 -10.78 11.87
C LYS A 288 10.89 -11.44 10.67
N GLU A 289 12.14 -11.12 10.47
CA GLU A 289 12.99 -11.86 9.53
C GLU A 289 13.07 -13.33 9.94
N GLY A 290 13.05 -14.22 8.94
CA GLY A 290 12.99 -15.67 9.17
C GLY A 290 11.56 -16.22 9.34
N THR A 291 10.53 -15.39 9.39
CA THR A 291 9.14 -15.84 9.50
C THR A 291 8.71 -16.58 8.23
N GLU A 292 8.06 -17.73 8.41
CA GLU A 292 7.49 -18.50 7.31
C GLU A 292 6.30 -17.79 6.68
N ALA A 293 6.25 -17.78 5.36
CA ALA A 293 5.16 -17.21 4.59
C ALA A 293 4.72 -18.15 3.49
N ASN A 294 3.43 -18.35 3.36
CA ASN A 294 2.81 -19.09 2.28
C ASN A 294 2.03 -18.14 1.40
N PHE A 295 2.09 -18.30 0.10
CA PHE A 295 1.32 -17.46 -0.80
C PHE A 295 0.73 -18.25 -1.96
N ARG A 296 -0.31 -17.68 -2.54
CA ARG A 296 -0.95 -18.14 -3.77
C ARG A 296 -0.91 -17.02 -4.80
N VAL A 297 -0.81 -17.43 -6.06
CA VAL A 297 -0.98 -16.52 -7.20
C VAL A 297 -2.28 -16.86 -7.93
N ASP A 298 -2.93 -15.86 -8.47
CA ASP A 298 -4.23 -16.05 -9.14
C ASP A 298 -4.14 -16.98 -10.37
N ALA A 299 -2.94 -17.06 -10.98
CA ALA A 299 -2.68 -18.00 -12.08
C ALA A 299 -2.66 -19.47 -11.65
N TYR A 300 -2.39 -19.77 -10.36
CA TYR A 300 -2.27 -21.12 -9.82
C TYR A 300 -3.01 -21.28 -8.49
N LEU A 301 -4.34 -21.19 -8.51
CA LEU A 301 -5.20 -21.18 -7.31
C LEU A 301 -5.09 -22.43 -6.43
N LYS A 302 -4.71 -23.59 -7.01
CA LYS A 302 -4.57 -24.87 -6.29
C LYS A 302 -3.16 -25.10 -5.74
N GLN A 303 -2.20 -24.25 -6.08
CA GLN A 303 -0.80 -24.40 -5.67
C GLN A 303 -0.42 -23.35 -4.65
N PHE A 304 0.15 -23.81 -3.54
CA PHE A 304 0.77 -22.94 -2.55
C PHE A 304 2.27 -22.89 -2.82
N PHE A 305 2.82 -21.72 -2.70
CA PHE A 305 4.25 -21.48 -2.76
C PHE A 305 4.73 -21.10 -1.37
N GLU A 306 5.85 -21.68 -0.97
CA GLU A 306 6.48 -21.40 0.31
C GLU A 306 7.60 -20.41 0.13
N GLY A 307 7.71 -19.47 1.07
CA GLY A 307 8.77 -18.47 1.12
C GLY A 307 9.11 -18.12 2.55
N VAL A 308 10.18 -17.36 2.70
CA VAL A 308 10.65 -16.88 4.01
C VAL A 308 10.81 -15.38 3.94
N VAL A 309 10.36 -14.68 5.00
CA VAL A 309 10.58 -13.25 5.16
C VAL A 309 12.07 -13.00 5.32
N THR A 310 12.67 -12.31 4.38
CA THR A 310 14.10 -11.98 4.38
C THR A 310 14.35 -10.57 4.89
N GLN A 311 13.40 -9.67 4.73
CA GLN A 311 13.54 -8.28 5.15
C GLN A 311 12.18 -7.64 5.40
N VAL A 312 12.10 -6.81 6.43
CA VAL A 312 11.00 -5.87 6.65
C VAL A 312 11.53 -4.46 6.42
N ARG A 313 11.01 -3.78 5.39
CA ARG A 313 11.48 -2.42 5.06
C ARG A 313 10.90 -1.40 6.04
N ASN A 314 11.77 -0.56 6.59
CA ASN A 314 11.36 0.46 7.57
C ASN A 314 10.67 1.68 6.96
N ALA A 315 10.80 1.89 5.64
CA ALA A 315 10.15 3.00 4.95
C ALA A 315 8.69 2.68 4.68
N PRO A 316 7.73 3.45 5.23
CA PRO A 316 6.32 3.24 4.96
C PRO A 316 5.96 3.65 3.52
N ILE A 317 4.98 2.97 2.97
CA ILE A 317 4.37 3.28 1.68
C ILE A 317 2.89 3.61 1.92
N ASN A 318 2.42 4.72 1.36
CA ASN A 318 1.01 5.08 1.42
C ASN A 318 0.28 4.53 0.19
N ILE A 319 -0.59 3.56 0.39
CA ILE A 319 -1.44 3.01 -0.65
C ILE A 319 -2.88 3.38 -0.31
N GLN A 320 -3.54 4.17 -1.15
CA GLN A 320 -4.94 4.60 -0.95
C GLN A 320 -5.20 5.20 0.45
N ASN A 321 -4.28 6.03 0.95
CA ASN A 321 -4.31 6.64 2.28
C ASN A 321 -4.16 5.66 3.46
N VAL A 322 -3.73 4.43 3.21
CA VAL A 322 -3.39 3.46 4.25
C VAL A 322 -1.87 3.32 4.31
N VAL A 323 -1.33 3.45 5.52
CA VAL A 323 0.09 3.24 5.78
C VAL A 323 0.38 1.74 5.77
N THR A 324 1.27 1.32 4.89
CA THR A 324 1.70 -0.06 4.74
C THR A 324 3.23 -0.14 4.74
N TYR A 325 3.74 -1.30 5.08
CA TYR A 325 5.17 -1.61 5.04
C TYR A 325 5.43 -2.73 4.05
N ASP A 326 6.51 -2.61 3.29
CA ASP A 326 6.93 -3.62 2.31
C ASP A 326 7.72 -4.73 3.01
N VAL A 327 7.16 -5.92 3.02
CA VAL A 327 7.78 -7.15 3.54
C VAL A 327 8.27 -7.98 2.37
N VAL A 328 9.59 -8.17 2.32
CA VAL A 328 10.25 -8.94 1.26
C VAL A 328 10.29 -10.42 1.65
N ILE A 329 9.71 -11.26 0.82
CA ILE A 329 9.64 -12.71 1.01
C ILE A 329 10.37 -13.37 -0.15
N THR A 330 11.44 -14.09 0.12
CA THR A 330 12.19 -14.82 -0.92
C THR A 330 11.53 -16.16 -1.21
N VAL A 331 11.42 -16.50 -2.48
CA VAL A 331 10.82 -17.73 -2.98
C VAL A 331 11.66 -18.34 -4.09
N ARG A 332 11.73 -19.67 -4.12
CA ARG A 332 12.37 -20.43 -5.20
C ARG A 332 11.38 -20.69 -6.33
N ASN A 333 11.83 -20.52 -7.57
CA ASN A 333 11.04 -20.68 -8.78
C ASN A 333 11.75 -21.56 -9.82
N PRO A 334 12.11 -22.81 -9.48
CA PRO A 334 12.92 -23.67 -10.38
C PRO A 334 12.19 -24.00 -11.69
N GLU A 335 10.87 -24.07 -11.65
CA GLU A 335 10.03 -24.38 -12.82
C GLU A 335 9.64 -23.16 -13.64
N LEU A 336 10.10 -21.95 -13.27
CA LEU A 336 9.80 -20.67 -13.92
C LEU A 336 8.29 -20.40 -14.06
N LYS A 337 7.49 -20.95 -13.16
CA LYS A 337 6.03 -20.73 -13.09
C LYS A 337 5.68 -19.32 -12.63
N LEU A 338 6.43 -18.80 -11.68
CA LEU A 338 6.26 -17.43 -11.18
C LEU A 338 6.88 -16.47 -12.18
N LYS A 339 6.07 -15.50 -12.64
CA LYS A 339 6.53 -14.47 -13.56
C LYS A 339 6.55 -13.10 -12.87
N PRO A 340 7.50 -12.23 -13.22
CA PRO A 340 7.52 -10.85 -12.74
C PRO A 340 6.18 -10.14 -12.97
N GLY A 341 5.72 -9.37 -11.98
CA GLY A 341 4.46 -8.65 -12.04
C GLY A 341 3.20 -9.43 -11.63
N MET A 342 3.31 -10.74 -11.32
CA MET A 342 2.17 -11.49 -10.79
C MET A 342 1.78 -10.99 -9.41
N THR A 343 0.47 -10.95 -9.13
CA THR A 343 -0.07 -10.66 -7.81
C THR A 343 -0.07 -11.93 -6.95
N ALA A 344 0.40 -11.79 -5.73
CA ALA A 344 0.45 -12.84 -4.73
C ALA A 344 -0.44 -12.48 -3.53
N ASN A 345 -1.28 -13.43 -3.10
CA ASN A 345 -2.01 -13.37 -1.84
C ASN A 345 -1.20 -14.12 -0.79
N VAL A 346 -0.60 -13.36 0.12
CA VAL A 346 0.38 -13.85 1.09
C VAL A 346 -0.27 -14.06 2.44
N THR A 347 0.12 -15.15 3.10
CA THR A 347 -0.23 -15.48 4.50
C THR A 347 1.08 -15.69 5.26
N ILE A 348 1.36 -14.81 6.19
CA ILE A 348 2.57 -14.81 7.04
C ILE A 348 2.20 -15.38 8.40
N VAL A 349 2.93 -16.38 8.88
CA VAL A 349 2.69 -17.04 10.17
C VAL A 349 3.45 -16.30 11.26
N THR A 350 2.77 -15.40 12.00
CA THR A 350 3.43 -14.55 13.00
C THR A 350 3.68 -15.23 14.34
N ALA A 351 2.80 -16.18 14.70
CA ALA A 351 2.99 -16.98 15.92
C ALA A 351 2.25 -18.31 15.77
N ARG A 352 2.83 -19.36 16.37
CA ARG A 352 2.23 -20.70 16.45
C ARG A 352 2.40 -21.25 17.85
N LYS A 353 1.32 -21.76 18.43
CA LYS A 353 1.33 -22.50 19.69
C LYS A 353 0.59 -23.81 19.49
N GLU A 354 1.18 -24.93 19.91
CA GLU A 354 0.64 -26.26 19.65
C GLU A 354 -0.51 -26.64 20.59
N ASN A 355 -0.46 -26.21 21.86
CA ASN A 355 -1.42 -26.70 22.86
C ASN A 355 -1.86 -25.62 23.89
N PRO A 356 -2.15 -24.34 23.46
CA PRO A 356 -2.71 -23.34 24.37
C PRO A 356 -4.16 -23.68 24.71
N LEU A 357 -4.65 -23.15 25.84
CA LEU A 357 -6.06 -23.13 26.17
C LEU A 357 -6.75 -22.12 25.26
N ARG A 358 -7.78 -22.55 24.51
CA ARG A 358 -8.44 -21.70 23.51
C ARG A 358 -9.94 -21.63 23.67
N VAL A 359 -10.50 -20.51 23.32
CA VAL A 359 -11.95 -20.29 23.28
C VAL A 359 -12.36 -19.74 21.93
N PRO A 360 -13.56 -20.04 21.47
CA PRO A 360 -14.10 -19.40 20.27
C PRO A 360 -14.20 -17.88 20.43
N ASN A 361 -13.85 -17.13 19.38
CA ASN A 361 -13.88 -15.67 19.38
C ASN A 361 -15.24 -15.07 19.75
N GLY A 362 -16.34 -15.84 19.52
CA GLY A 362 -17.69 -15.49 19.93
C GLY A 362 -17.84 -15.29 21.45
N ALA A 363 -17.14 -16.09 22.27
CA ALA A 363 -17.21 -16.00 23.73
C ALA A 363 -16.64 -14.68 24.27
N LEU A 364 -15.59 -14.14 23.61
CA LEU A 364 -14.97 -12.86 23.97
C LEU A 364 -15.84 -11.65 23.56
N ARG A 365 -16.71 -11.84 22.58
CA ARG A 365 -17.61 -10.80 22.07
C ARG A 365 -18.95 -10.78 22.81
N PHE A 366 -19.32 -11.89 23.45
CA PHE A 366 -20.59 -11.98 24.16
C PHE A 366 -20.67 -11.01 25.33
N ARG A 367 -21.78 -10.31 25.45
CA ARG A 367 -22.13 -9.40 26.55
C ARG A 367 -23.48 -9.78 27.13
N MET A 368 -23.52 -9.97 28.42
CA MET A 368 -24.79 -10.23 29.13
C MET A 368 -25.66 -8.98 29.11
N PRO A 369 -26.93 -9.06 28.70
CA PRO A 369 -27.87 -7.96 28.83
C PRO A 369 -27.99 -7.52 30.29
N ASN A 370 -28.13 -6.23 30.54
CA ASN A 370 -28.31 -5.62 31.85
C ASN A 370 -27.13 -5.71 32.84
N VAL A 371 -25.92 -6.13 32.41
CA VAL A 371 -24.73 -6.09 33.25
C VAL A 371 -23.82 -4.95 32.77
N PRO A 372 -23.45 -3.99 33.65
CA PRO A 372 -22.52 -2.93 33.28
C PRO A 372 -21.18 -3.53 32.85
N THR A 373 -20.72 -3.16 31.66
CA THR A 373 -19.46 -3.68 31.13
C THR A 373 -18.37 -2.67 31.39
N ASP A 374 -17.39 -3.03 32.18
CA ASP A 374 -16.13 -2.29 32.27
C ASP A 374 -15.31 -2.54 30.98
N ARG A 375 -14.97 -1.46 30.27
CA ARG A 375 -14.25 -1.52 28.98
C ARG A 375 -12.74 -1.84 29.14
N LYS A 376 -12.23 -1.90 30.35
CA LYS A 376 -10.79 -2.04 30.62
C LYS A 376 -10.30 -3.48 30.74
N SER A 377 -11.19 -4.46 30.95
CA SER A 377 -10.79 -5.86 31.10
C SER A 377 -11.52 -6.77 30.12
N THR A 378 -10.78 -7.73 29.55
CA THR A 378 -11.38 -8.78 28.71
C THR A 378 -12.00 -9.84 29.64
N ARG A 379 -13.25 -10.17 29.43
CA ARG A 379 -14.04 -11.08 30.27
C ARG A 379 -14.76 -12.11 29.42
N VAL A 380 -14.85 -13.32 29.96
CA VAL A 380 -15.60 -14.43 29.38
C VAL A 380 -16.68 -14.85 30.34
N TRP A 381 -17.84 -15.22 29.80
CA TRP A 381 -18.93 -15.78 30.58
C TRP A 381 -18.88 -17.30 30.49
N ILE A 382 -18.77 -17.95 31.64
CA ILE A 382 -18.84 -19.41 31.77
C ILE A 382 -20.18 -19.80 32.36
N LEU A 383 -20.66 -20.98 31.99
CA LEU A 383 -21.87 -21.59 32.54
C LEU A 383 -21.43 -22.63 33.54
N ASP A 384 -21.69 -22.34 34.84
CA ASP A 384 -21.40 -23.30 35.91
C ASP A 384 -22.34 -24.54 35.80
N PRO A 385 -22.04 -25.67 36.44
CA PRO A 385 -22.88 -26.88 36.44
C PRO A 385 -24.30 -26.61 36.86
N ASP A 386 -24.53 -25.60 37.70
CA ASP A 386 -25.85 -25.16 38.17
C ASP A 386 -26.61 -24.26 37.18
N HIS A 387 -26.12 -24.17 35.93
CA HIS A 387 -26.66 -23.31 34.86
C HIS A 387 -26.65 -21.81 35.18
N GLN A 388 -25.81 -21.38 36.13
CA GLN A 388 -25.65 -19.97 36.46
C GLN A 388 -24.48 -19.37 35.66
N PRO A 389 -24.71 -18.24 34.97
CA PRO A 389 -23.64 -17.56 34.25
C PRO A 389 -22.71 -16.84 35.22
N ARG A 390 -21.41 -17.15 35.16
CA ARG A 390 -20.36 -16.53 35.96
C ARG A 390 -19.37 -15.79 35.04
N GLN A 391 -19.08 -14.57 35.41
CA GLN A 391 -18.07 -13.75 34.69
C GLN A 391 -16.70 -14.01 35.21
N VAL A 392 -15.74 -14.27 34.31
CA VAL A 392 -14.33 -14.49 34.62
C VAL A 392 -13.49 -13.52 33.81
N GLU A 393 -12.56 -12.86 34.50
CA GLU A 393 -11.57 -11.99 33.85
C GLU A 393 -10.43 -12.84 33.28
N VAL A 394 -10.04 -12.54 32.04
CA VAL A 394 -9.04 -13.32 31.32
C VAL A 394 -8.05 -12.41 30.60
N SER A 395 -6.82 -12.87 30.49
CA SER A 395 -5.84 -12.30 29.58
C SER A 395 -5.85 -13.07 28.26
N THR A 396 -5.86 -12.35 27.15
CA THR A 396 -5.84 -12.96 25.82
C THR A 396 -4.42 -13.01 25.28
N GLY A 397 -4.05 -14.13 24.66
CA GLY A 397 -2.80 -14.31 23.93
C GLY A 397 -2.99 -14.20 22.43
N ILE A 398 -2.39 -15.14 21.67
CA ILE A 398 -2.54 -15.19 20.21
C ILE A 398 -3.96 -15.59 19.82
N ALA A 399 -4.40 -15.07 18.68
CA ALA A 399 -5.72 -15.35 18.13
C ALA A 399 -5.63 -15.78 16.66
N ASP A 400 -6.53 -16.66 16.25
CA ASP A 400 -6.80 -16.97 14.85
C ASP A 400 -8.21 -16.49 14.45
N SER A 401 -8.66 -16.88 13.27
CA SER A 401 -9.99 -16.51 12.76
C SER A 401 -11.15 -17.06 13.59
N LEU A 402 -10.96 -18.15 14.32
CA LEU A 402 -12.01 -18.89 15.04
C LEU A 402 -11.82 -18.83 16.57
N HIS A 403 -10.57 -18.89 17.04
CA HIS A 403 -10.24 -19.04 18.45
C HIS A 403 -9.25 -17.99 18.91
N THR A 404 -9.28 -17.70 20.20
CA THR A 404 -8.30 -16.88 20.91
C THR A 404 -7.73 -17.68 22.07
N GLU A 405 -6.42 -17.62 22.24
CA GLU A 405 -5.74 -18.14 23.40
C GLU A 405 -6.15 -17.38 24.66
N ILE A 406 -6.46 -18.13 25.72
CA ILE A 406 -6.71 -17.57 27.03
C ILE A 406 -5.55 -17.96 27.97
N VAL A 407 -5.05 -16.95 28.67
CA VAL A 407 -4.12 -17.12 29.79
C VAL A 407 -4.89 -16.77 31.05
N SER A 408 -5.28 -17.79 31.81
CA SER A 408 -6.02 -17.63 33.06
C SER A 408 -5.68 -18.78 34.00
N ASP A 409 -5.50 -18.47 35.29
CA ASP A 409 -5.29 -19.47 36.34
C ASP A 409 -6.59 -20.09 36.84
N THR A 410 -7.74 -19.48 36.48
CA THR A 410 -9.06 -19.85 36.98
C THR A 410 -9.89 -20.70 36.02
N LEU A 411 -9.51 -20.75 34.72
CA LEU A 411 -10.21 -21.51 33.70
C LEU A 411 -9.52 -22.83 33.40
N ARG A 412 -10.33 -23.88 33.22
CA ARG A 412 -9.85 -25.24 32.92
C ARG A 412 -10.43 -25.75 31.61
N GLU A 413 -9.74 -26.66 31.02
CA GLU A 413 -10.23 -27.45 29.89
C GLU A 413 -11.50 -28.20 30.29
N GLY A 414 -12.51 -28.20 29.42
CA GLY A 414 -13.82 -28.84 29.64
C GLY A 414 -14.90 -27.90 30.18
N GLU A 415 -14.59 -26.70 30.63
CA GLU A 415 -15.58 -25.71 31.06
C GLU A 415 -16.36 -25.15 29.88
N SER A 416 -17.65 -24.82 30.11
CA SER A 416 -18.53 -24.29 29.06
C SER A 416 -18.55 -22.78 29.05
N VAL A 417 -18.13 -22.16 27.94
CA VAL A 417 -18.23 -20.71 27.72
C VAL A 417 -19.47 -20.34 26.95
N ILE A 418 -20.08 -19.20 27.27
CA ILE A 418 -21.28 -18.70 26.64
C ILE A 418 -20.92 -17.90 25.39
N LEU A 419 -21.48 -18.28 24.25
CA LEU A 419 -21.33 -17.61 22.95
C LEU A 419 -22.47 -16.63 22.64
N GLY A 420 -23.66 -16.88 23.22
CA GLY A 420 -24.85 -16.12 22.94
C GLY A 420 -26.05 -16.65 23.71
N ILE A 421 -27.18 -16.01 23.53
CA ILE A 421 -28.49 -16.45 24.05
C ILE A 421 -29.22 -17.12 22.88
N GLU A 422 -29.77 -18.33 23.11
CA GLU A 422 -30.63 -18.97 22.11
C GLU A 422 -31.94 -18.21 22.01
N THR A 423 -32.31 -17.78 20.83
CA THR A 423 -33.61 -17.15 20.54
C THR A 423 -34.68 -18.22 20.36
N ASP A 424 -35.95 -17.87 20.74
CA ASP A 424 -37.09 -18.80 20.62
C ASP A 424 -37.26 -19.39 19.21
N GLU A 425 -36.86 -18.68 18.18
CA GLU A 425 -36.83 -19.18 16.79
C GLU A 425 -35.81 -20.30 16.55
N GLU A 426 -34.65 -20.25 17.22
CA GLU A 426 -33.62 -21.32 17.11
C GLU A 426 -34.05 -22.57 17.89
N GLN A 427 -34.75 -22.40 19.01
CA GLN A 427 -35.31 -23.51 19.78
C GLN A 427 -36.44 -24.21 19.00
N ALA A 428 -37.33 -23.44 18.39
CA ALA A 428 -38.37 -24.00 17.52
C ALA A 428 -37.82 -24.81 16.34
N LYS A 429 -36.69 -24.40 15.76
CA LYS A 429 -36.01 -25.15 14.69
C LYS A 429 -35.39 -26.46 15.17
N LYS A 430 -34.90 -26.54 16.41
CA LYS A 430 -34.31 -27.77 16.98
C LYS A 430 -35.38 -28.81 17.35
N GLN A 431 -36.65 -28.38 17.62
CA GLN A 431 -37.75 -29.26 17.95
C GLN A 431 -38.53 -29.81 16.75
N LEU A 432 -38.25 -29.33 15.54
CA LEU A 432 -38.83 -29.85 14.30
C LEU A 432 -38.15 -31.15 13.88
N PRO A 433 -38.89 -32.21 13.51
CA PRO A 433 -38.29 -33.42 12.95
C PRO A 433 -37.50 -33.14 11.71
N PRO A 434 -36.40 -33.88 11.42
CA PRO A 434 -35.59 -33.65 10.26
C PRO A 434 -36.43 -33.80 8.97
N GLY A 435 -36.58 -32.69 8.23
CA GLY A 435 -37.36 -32.65 6.98
C GLY A 435 -38.51 -31.65 6.93
N PHE A 436 -38.82 -30.92 8.03
CA PHE A 436 -39.85 -29.89 8.05
C PHE A 436 -39.22 -28.49 7.95
N GLU A 437 -39.17 -27.93 6.74
CA GLU A 437 -38.90 -26.49 6.56
C GLU A 437 -40.19 -25.71 6.82
N PRO A 438 -40.24 -24.74 7.76
CA PRO A 438 -41.38 -23.83 7.91
C PRO A 438 -41.50 -23.01 6.63
N GLY A 439 -42.65 -23.11 5.99
CA GLY A 439 -42.99 -22.66 4.66
C GLY A 439 -42.49 -21.24 4.33
N ARG A 440 -41.80 -21.12 3.20
CA ARG A 440 -41.71 -19.89 2.43
C ARG A 440 -43.14 -19.50 2.03
N GLY A 441 -43.74 -18.60 2.83
CA GLY A 441 -44.96 -17.90 2.44
C GLY A 441 -44.68 -17.12 1.14
N LEU A 442 -45.49 -17.43 0.13
CA LEU A 442 -45.64 -16.71 -1.10
C LEU A 442 -45.84 -15.21 -0.83
N ARG A 443 -44.95 -14.40 -1.34
CA ARG A 443 -45.20 -13.02 -1.74
C ARG A 443 -44.55 -12.78 -3.11
#